data_3196c22403df81819c5440bd0f40daae
#
_entry.id   3196c22403df81819c5440bd0f40daae
#
_cell.length_a   1.000
_cell.length_b   1.000
_cell.length_c   1.000
_cell.angle_alpha   90.00
_cell.angle_beta   90.00
_cell.angle_gamma   90.00
#
_symmetry.space_group_name_H-M   'P 1'
#
loop_
_entity.id
_entity.type
_entity.pdbx_description
1 polymer ?
#
loop_
_entity_poly.entity_id
_entity_poly.type
_entity_poly.pdbx_seq_one_letter_code
_entity_poly.pdbx_strand_id
1 'polypeptide(L)'
;VLKGPVKWFVDPGTKSALKEHLSKNDEVFEEVVSDRIVKLQSIMGADKDSLIICDSYKVRYEEIAAENVPAVYFYDNEVRSSSDNVMIVNCQPSAKTCENCLSGPSFMPVDTRGNQQVRADFASVSNPINCLIGFGTVDSRNMTAVALSALLSDERLKESVQPICLLGPHFKQCAI
;
A
#
# COMPACT_ATOMS: atom_id res chain seq x y z
N VAL A 1 2.27 20.12 -1.21
CA VAL A 1 2.95 19.56 -0.02
C VAL A 1 2.12 19.97 1.19
N LEU A 2 1.60 19.02 1.94
CA LEU A 2 0.88 19.24 3.19
C LEU A 2 1.86 19.92 4.17
N LYS A 3 1.48 21.07 4.72
CA LYS A 3 2.31 21.90 5.60
C LYS A 3 1.83 21.85 7.06
N GLY A 4 1.45 20.73 7.55
CA GLY A 4 0.96 20.57 8.92
C GLY A 4 1.42 19.28 9.57
N PRO A 5 1.24 19.11 10.88
CA PRO A 5 1.47 17.85 11.55
C PRO A 5 0.51 16.80 11.01
N VAL A 6 1.00 15.58 10.81
CA VAL A 6 0.19 14.45 10.38
C VAL A 6 -0.11 13.56 11.58
N LYS A 7 -1.38 13.17 11.72
CA LYS A 7 -1.80 12.18 12.72
C LYS A 7 -2.00 10.85 12.04
N TRP A 8 -1.17 9.89 12.38
CA TRP A 8 -1.16 8.56 11.81
C TRP A 8 -1.96 7.59 12.68
N PHE A 9 -2.98 6.97 12.09
CA PHE A 9 -3.74 5.89 12.73
C PHE A 9 -3.37 4.58 12.07
N VAL A 10 -2.71 3.71 12.80
CA VAL A 10 -2.11 2.49 12.27
C VAL A 10 -2.48 1.27 13.09
N ASP A 11 -2.30 0.09 12.52
CA ASP A 11 -2.49 -1.16 13.26
C ASP A 11 -1.44 -1.30 14.37
N PRO A 12 -1.78 -1.94 15.50
CA PRO A 12 -0.83 -2.25 16.56
C PRO A 12 0.44 -2.94 16.02
N GLY A 13 1.61 -2.50 16.46
CA GLY A 13 2.90 -2.98 16.01
C GLY A 13 3.49 -2.30 14.76
N THR A 14 2.75 -1.38 14.12
CA THR A 14 3.20 -0.71 12.88
C THR A 14 4.10 0.51 13.15
N LYS A 15 3.99 1.12 14.33
CA LYS A 15 4.72 2.37 14.68
C LYS A 15 6.23 2.27 14.48
N SER A 16 6.81 1.13 14.79
CA SER A 16 8.26 0.91 14.63
C SER A 16 8.70 0.97 13.16
N ALA A 17 7.87 0.45 12.24
CA ALA A 17 8.14 0.48 10.80
C ALA A 17 8.02 1.87 10.20
N LEU A 18 7.19 2.75 10.79
CA LEU A 18 7.00 4.11 10.32
C LEU A 18 8.08 5.09 10.82
N LYS A 19 8.84 4.74 11.86
CA LYS A 19 9.73 5.66 12.57
C LYS A 19 10.68 6.46 11.68
N GLU A 20 11.19 5.86 10.61
CA GLU A 20 12.12 6.50 9.67
C GLU A 20 11.42 7.45 8.69
N HIS A 21 10.10 7.39 8.60
CA HIS A 21 9.29 8.18 7.68
C HIS A 21 8.54 9.33 8.34
N LEU A 22 8.57 9.40 9.68
CA LEU A 22 7.84 10.40 10.45
C LEU A 22 8.60 11.73 10.55
N SER A 23 7.87 12.82 10.46
CA SER A 23 8.34 14.15 10.81
C SER A 23 8.30 14.35 12.33
N LYS A 24 9.07 15.34 12.85
CA LYS A 24 9.14 15.62 14.30
C LYS A 24 7.78 15.96 14.94
N ASN A 25 6.86 16.49 14.15
CA ASN A 25 5.55 16.94 14.60
C ASN A 25 4.43 15.93 14.32
N ASP A 26 4.78 14.78 13.75
CA ASP A 26 3.79 13.73 13.47
C ASP A 26 3.45 12.94 14.74
N GLU A 27 2.19 12.64 14.90
CA GLU A 27 1.67 11.80 15.99
C GLU A 27 1.24 10.45 15.45
N VAL A 28 1.60 9.36 16.15
CA VAL A 28 1.22 7.99 15.76
C VAL A 28 0.36 7.35 16.83
N PHE A 29 -0.84 6.96 16.43
CA PHE A 29 -1.81 6.24 17.26
C PHE A 29 -1.92 4.80 16.75
N GLU A 30 -1.52 3.84 17.60
CA GLU A 30 -1.71 2.42 17.34
C GLU A 30 -3.01 1.96 17.96
N GLU A 31 -4.05 1.82 17.13
CA GLU A 31 -5.40 1.55 17.60
C GLU A 31 -6.02 0.41 16.80
N VAL A 32 -6.89 -0.37 17.42
CA VAL A 32 -7.78 -1.28 16.70
C VAL A 32 -8.82 -0.50 15.90
N VAL A 33 -9.31 -1.07 14.80
CA VAL A 33 -10.17 -0.35 13.83
C VAL A 33 -11.41 0.27 14.46
N SER A 34 -12.09 -0.44 15.38
CA SER A 34 -13.28 0.07 16.10
C SER A 34 -13.01 1.37 16.86
N ASP A 35 -11.82 1.48 17.45
CA ASP A 35 -11.48 2.62 18.29
C ASP A 35 -10.98 3.81 17.46
N ARG A 36 -10.50 3.55 16.24
CA ARG A 36 -10.03 4.58 15.30
C ARG A 36 -11.13 5.54 14.89
N ILE A 37 -12.30 5.04 14.55
CA ILE A 37 -13.44 5.88 14.11
C ILE A 37 -13.86 6.80 15.26
N VAL A 38 -14.03 6.28 16.47
CA VAL A 38 -14.38 7.07 17.65
C VAL A 38 -13.32 8.14 17.93
N LYS A 39 -12.06 7.79 17.81
CA LYS A 39 -10.95 8.72 18.05
C LYS A 39 -10.79 9.74 16.92
N LEU A 40 -11.02 9.36 15.67
CA LEU A 40 -11.11 10.29 14.55
C LEU A 40 -12.18 11.34 14.78
N GLN A 41 -13.40 10.94 15.17
CA GLN A 41 -14.50 11.85 15.50
C GLN A 41 -14.13 12.83 16.61
N SER A 42 -13.47 12.35 17.66
CA SER A 42 -13.00 13.18 18.77
C SER A 42 -11.98 14.23 18.34
N ILE A 43 -11.05 13.88 17.45
CA ILE A 43 -10.00 14.77 16.97
C ILE A 43 -10.54 15.76 15.95
N MET A 44 -11.41 15.31 15.05
CA MET A 44 -11.95 16.13 13.96
C MET A 44 -13.07 17.04 14.39
N GLY A 45 -13.80 16.71 15.45
CA GLY A 45 -14.76 17.63 16.06
C GLY A 45 -14.13 18.92 16.59
N ALA A 46 -12.81 18.93 16.78
CA ALA A 46 -12.04 20.08 17.25
C ALA A 46 -11.38 20.90 16.11
N ASP A 47 -11.26 20.33 14.91
CA ASP A 47 -10.50 20.97 13.81
C ASP A 47 -11.22 20.76 12.45
N LYS A 48 -11.92 21.82 12.02
CA LYS A 48 -12.70 21.82 10.77
C LYS A 48 -11.87 21.88 9.50
N ASP A 49 -10.57 22.17 9.62
CA ASP A 49 -9.65 22.29 8.49
C ASP A 49 -8.88 20.98 8.22
N SER A 50 -9.33 19.88 8.83
CA SER A 50 -8.70 18.57 8.68
C SER A 50 -9.10 17.87 7.39
N LEU A 51 -8.16 17.07 6.84
CA LEU A 51 -8.36 16.15 5.72
C LEU A 51 -8.05 14.73 6.19
N ILE A 52 -8.97 13.79 5.93
CA ILE A 52 -8.71 12.36 6.14
C ILE A 52 -8.05 11.77 4.88
N ILE A 53 -6.97 11.01 5.06
CA ILE A 53 -6.43 10.13 4.02
C ILE A 53 -6.53 8.71 4.55
N CYS A 54 -7.35 7.88 3.91
CA CYS A 54 -7.59 6.50 4.31
C CYS A 54 -7.04 5.52 3.28
N ASP A 55 -6.08 4.69 3.70
CA ASP A 55 -5.56 3.54 2.96
C ASP A 55 -5.67 2.32 3.88
N SER A 56 -6.84 1.68 3.88
CA SER A 56 -7.13 0.56 4.78
C SER A 56 -8.24 -0.33 4.23
N TYR A 57 -7.98 -1.64 4.14
CA TYR A 57 -9.00 -2.64 3.82
C TYR A 57 -9.97 -2.94 4.98
N LYS A 58 -9.69 -2.43 6.17
CA LYS A 58 -10.50 -2.68 7.38
C LYS A 58 -11.51 -1.58 7.68
N VAL A 59 -11.26 -0.37 7.17
CA VAL A 59 -12.17 0.76 7.30
C VAL A 59 -13.05 0.81 6.07
N ARG A 60 -14.37 0.81 6.26
CA ARG A 60 -15.32 0.82 5.14
C ARG A 60 -15.53 2.24 4.63
N TYR A 61 -15.84 2.36 3.35
CA TYR A 61 -16.15 3.65 2.71
C TYR A 61 -17.25 4.42 3.44
N GLU A 62 -18.33 3.74 3.82
CA GLU A 62 -19.49 4.33 4.49
C GLU A 62 -19.14 4.94 5.85
N GLU A 63 -18.16 4.37 6.55
CA GLU A 63 -17.68 4.89 7.81
C GLU A 63 -16.95 6.23 7.64
N ILE A 64 -16.15 6.37 6.58
CA ILE A 64 -15.48 7.64 6.25
C ILE A 64 -16.46 8.67 5.71
N ALA A 65 -17.38 8.26 4.85
CA ALA A 65 -18.38 9.16 4.26
C ALA A 65 -19.34 9.76 5.30
N ALA A 66 -19.63 9.01 6.37
CA ALA A 66 -20.49 9.47 7.45
C ALA A 66 -19.89 10.61 8.31
N GLU A 67 -18.56 10.79 8.28
CA GLU A 67 -17.88 11.80 9.11
C GLU A 67 -18.09 13.24 8.62
N ASN A 68 -18.63 13.41 7.42
CA ASN A 68 -18.89 14.73 6.81
C ASN A 68 -17.67 15.67 6.81
N VAL A 69 -16.48 15.10 6.65
CA VAL A 69 -15.19 15.77 6.58
C VAL A 69 -14.57 15.44 5.24
N PRO A 70 -13.82 16.36 4.60
CA PRO A 70 -13.11 16.06 3.36
C PRO A 70 -12.20 14.85 3.54
N ALA A 71 -12.32 13.87 2.65
CA ALA A 71 -11.53 12.65 2.71
C ALA A 71 -11.02 12.19 1.35
N VAL A 72 -9.84 11.55 1.35
CA VAL A 72 -9.32 10.78 0.23
C VAL A 72 -9.28 9.32 0.66
N TYR A 73 -9.94 8.46 -0.08
CA TYR A 73 -10.06 7.04 0.23
C TYR A 73 -9.44 6.20 -0.88
N PHE A 74 -8.34 5.50 -0.56
CA PHE A 74 -7.70 4.56 -1.47
C PHE A 74 -8.43 3.22 -1.43
N TYR A 75 -8.95 2.78 -2.59
CA TYR A 75 -9.77 1.59 -2.65
C TYR A 75 -9.67 0.87 -3.99
N ASP A 76 -9.39 -0.42 -3.96
CA ASP A 76 -9.14 -1.23 -5.15
C ASP A 76 -10.40 -1.85 -5.76
N ASN A 77 -11.55 -1.73 -5.11
CA ASN A 77 -12.81 -2.29 -5.58
C ASN A 77 -13.75 -1.21 -6.14
N GLU A 78 -14.86 -1.64 -6.76
CA GLU A 78 -15.90 -0.71 -7.18
C GLU A 78 -16.64 -0.14 -5.96
N VAL A 79 -16.73 1.18 -5.89
CA VAL A 79 -17.61 1.87 -4.94
C VAL A 79 -18.94 2.12 -5.62
N ARG A 80 -20.03 1.72 -4.98
CA ARG A 80 -21.39 1.81 -5.53
C ARG A 80 -22.11 3.10 -5.16
N SER A 81 -21.58 3.86 -4.24
CA SER A 81 -22.13 5.14 -3.78
C SER A 81 -21.04 6.19 -3.78
N SER A 82 -21.38 7.42 -4.17
CA SER A 82 -20.51 8.58 -4.04
C SER A 82 -21.01 9.48 -2.92
N SER A 83 -20.10 10.14 -2.23
CA SER A 83 -20.38 11.19 -1.27
C SER A 83 -19.56 12.42 -1.66
N ASP A 84 -20.14 13.60 -1.54
CA ASP A 84 -19.52 14.86 -1.98
C ASP A 84 -18.26 15.20 -1.17
N ASN A 85 -18.13 14.66 0.04
CA ASN A 85 -16.98 14.88 0.91
C ASN A 85 -15.86 13.85 0.74
N VAL A 86 -16.03 12.81 -0.08
CA VAL A 86 -15.01 11.76 -0.25
C VAL A 86 -14.56 11.65 -1.70
N MET A 87 -13.28 11.86 -1.92
CA MET A 87 -12.62 11.53 -3.18
C MET A 87 -12.07 10.12 -3.13
N ILE A 88 -12.48 9.28 -4.06
CA ILE A 88 -11.99 7.90 -4.17
C ILE A 88 -10.78 7.87 -5.10
N VAL A 89 -9.72 7.18 -4.71
CA VAL A 89 -8.55 6.91 -5.55
C VAL A 89 -8.47 5.41 -5.78
N ASN A 90 -8.72 4.98 -7.02
CA ASN A 90 -8.59 3.59 -7.43
C ASN A 90 -7.51 3.46 -8.50
N CYS A 91 -6.35 2.95 -8.12
CA CYS A 91 -5.17 2.85 -8.97
C CYS A 91 -5.19 1.64 -9.92
N GLN A 92 -6.20 0.80 -9.87
CA GLN A 92 -6.30 -0.39 -10.73
C GLN A 92 -6.42 0.00 -12.21
N PRO A 93 -5.73 -0.70 -13.13
CA PRO A 93 -5.83 -0.43 -14.57
C PRO A 93 -7.24 -0.57 -15.14
N SER A 94 -8.07 -1.42 -14.51
CA SER A 94 -9.46 -1.68 -14.89
C SER A 94 -10.49 -0.83 -14.14
N ALA A 95 -10.03 0.12 -13.30
CA ALA A 95 -10.92 0.95 -12.52
C ALA A 95 -11.86 1.77 -13.41
N LYS A 96 -13.15 1.68 -13.13
CA LYS A 96 -14.14 2.51 -13.79
C LYS A 96 -14.15 3.92 -13.20
N THR A 97 -14.34 4.90 -14.07
CA THR A 97 -14.54 6.27 -13.62
C THR A 97 -15.90 6.41 -12.95
N CYS A 98 -15.96 7.12 -11.86
CA CYS A 98 -17.18 7.54 -11.18
C CYS A 98 -17.08 9.02 -10.81
N GLU A 99 -18.18 9.62 -10.39
CA GLU A 99 -18.17 10.94 -9.81
C GLU A 99 -17.30 10.92 -8.53
N ASN A 100 -16.48 11.93 -8.34
CA ASN A 100 -15.48 12.00 -7.25
C ASN A 100 -14.48 10.83 -7.22
N CYS A 101 -14.13 10.27 -8.38
CA CYS A 101 -13.17 9.17 -8.51
C CYS A 101 -11.98 9.59 -9.36
N LEU A 102 -10.77 9.38 -8.83
CA LEU A 102 -9.53 9.38 -9.59
C LEU A 102 -9.17 7.93 -9.92
N SER A 103 -9.30 7.55 -11.19
CA SER A 103 -9.20 6.15 -11.60
C SER A 103 -8.02 5.89 -12.53
N GLY A 104 -7.32 4.80 -12.28
CA GLY A 104 -6.22 4.31 -13.12
C GLY A 104 -4.83 4.48 -12.53
N PRO A 105 -3.82 3.88 -13.17
CA PRO A 105 -2.43 3.82 -12.66
C PRO A 105 -1.75 5.18 -12.50
N SER A 106 -2.22 6.21 -13.22
CA SER A 106 -1.67 7.56 -13.14
C SER A 106 -1.85 8.22 -11.76
N PHE A 107 -2.77 7.69 -10.94
CA PHE A 107 -3.06 8.21 -9.61
C PHE A 107 -2.41 7.37 -8.50
N MET A 108 -1.61 6.36 -8.85
CA MET A 108 -0.89 5.55 -7.88
C MET A 108 0.17 6.40 -7.16
N PRO A 109 0.17 6.44 -5.82
CA PRO A 109 1.23 7.08 -5.06
C PRO A 109 2.54 6.35 -5.31
N VAL A 110 3.51 7.03 -5.91
CA VAL A 110 4.85 6.46 -6.18
C VAL A 110 5.91 7.31 -5.52
N ASP A 111 6.88 6.65 -4.90
CA ASP A 111 8.09 7.32 -4.47
C ASP A 111 8.95 7.65 -5.68
N THR A 112 9.05 8.93 -6.00
CA THR A 112 9.82 9.41 -7.16
C THR A 112 11.33 9.38 -6.93
N ARG A 113 11.80 9.16 -5.71
CA ARG A 113 13.24 9.08 -5.39
C ARG A 113 13.93 7.92 -6.10
N GLY A 114 13.20 6.84 -6.43
CA GLY A 114 13.69 5.70 -7.19
C GLY A 114 13.69 5.86 -8.72
N ASN A 115 13.04 6.89 -9.25
CA ASN A 115 12.84 7.05 -10.71
C ASN A 115 14.08 7.49 -11.50
N GLN A 116 15.23 7.67 -10.86
CA GLN A 116 16.48 8.05 -11.53
C GLN A 116 17.25 6.85 -12.11
N GLN A 117 16.79 5.62 -11.89
CA GLN A 117 17.41 4.47 -12.53
C GLN A 117 16.96 4.35 -13.98
N VAL A 118 17.90 4.60 -14.86
CA VAL A 118 17.76 4.36 -16.31
C VAL A 118 17.32 2.92 -16.54
N ARG A 119 16.28 2.71 -17.35
CA ARG A 119 15.92 1.37 -17.82
C ARG A 119 17.16 0.73 -18.42
N ALA A 120 17.62 -0.36 -17.82
CA ALA A 120 18.64 -1.18 -18.45
C ALA A 120 18.13 -1.63 -19.83
N ASP A 121 18.95 -1.47 -20.84
CA ASP A 121 18.61 -1.95 -22.17
C ASP A 121 18.50 -3.48 -22.10
N PHE A 122 17.33 -4.04 -22.42
CA PHE A 122 17.10 -5.48 -22.38
C PHE A 122 18.06 -6.27 -23.28
N ALA A 123 18.69 -5.60 -24.26
CA ALA A 123 19.72 -6.20 -25.11
C ALA A 123 21.03 -6.51 -24.38
N SER A 124 21.26 -5.95 -23.18
CA SER A 124 22.46 -6.13 -22.35
C SER A 124 22.26 -7.02 -21.13
N VAL A 125 21.21 -7.84 -21.11
CA VAL A 125 20.92 -8.71 -19.96
C VAL A 125 22.01 -9.75 -19.79
N SER A 126 22.64 -9.75 -18.61
CA SER A 126 23.67 -10.75 -18.26
C SER A 126 23.06 -12.16 -18.14
N ASN A 127 23.85 -13.16 -18.44
CA ASN A 127 23.51 -14.56 -18.17
C ASN A 127 24.33 -14.99 -16.93
N PRO A 128 23.72 -15.44 -15.81
CA PRO A 128 22.29 -15.68 -15.61
C PRO A 128 21.45 -14.40 -15.45
N ILE A 129 20.17 -14.48 -15.81
CA ILE A 129 19.17 -13.41 -15.67
C ILE A 129 18.71 -13.32 -14.21
N ASN A 130 18.78 -12.16 -13.60
CA ASN A 130 18.22 -11.94 -12.28
C ASN A 130 16.68 -11.95 -12.34
N CYS A 131 16.05 -12.88 -11.61
CA CYS A 131 14.61 -13.02 -11.51
C CYS A 131 14.14 -12.63 -10.11
N LEU A 132 13.46 -11.49 -9.99
CA LEU A 132 12.90 -11.05 -8.73
C LEU A 132 11.58 -11.77 -8.44
N ILE A 133 11.48 -12.44 -7.28
CA ILE A 133 10.30 -13.16 -6.81
C ILE A 133 9.78 -12.47 -5.55
N GLY A 134 8.53 -11.99 -5.56
CA GLY A 134 7.91 -11.36 -4.39
C GLY A 134 6.39 -11.53 -4.39
N PHE A 135 5.84 -12.01 -3.27
CA PHE A 135 4.41 -12.24 -3.06
C PHE A 135 3.84 -11.42 -1.90
N GLY A 136 4.32 -10.19 -1.77
CA GLY A 136 3.87 -9.24 -0.76
C GLY A 136 4.51 -9.47 0.63
N THR A 137 3.94 -8.83 1.65
CA THR A 137 4.56 -8.74 2.99
C THR A 137 4.38 -10.01 3.83
N VAL A 138 3.39 -10.84 3.52
CA VAL A 138 2.99 -11.98 4.36
C VAL A 138 3.20 -13.32 3.66
N ASP A 139 3.04 -13.38 2.34
CA ASP A 139 3.04 -14.62 1.53
C ASP A 139 2.29 -15.79 2.20
N SER A 140 1.04 -15.55 2.56
CA SER A 140 0.22 -16.48 3.35
C SER A 140 0.01 -17.86 2.71
N ARG A 141 0.24 -17.96 1.40
CA ARG A 141 0.12 -19.22 0.62
C ARG A 141 1.47 -19.84 0.29
N ASN A 142 2.57 -19.29 0.82
CA ASN A 142 3.93 -19.77 0.56
C ASN A 142 4.27 -19.84 -0.95
N MET A 143 3.77 -18.87 -1.73
CA MET A 143 3.96 -18.83 -3.17
C MET A 143 5.41 -18.57 -3.58
N THR A 144 6.19 -17.91 -2.70
CA THR A 144 7.65 -17.75 -2.89
C THR A 144 8.35 -19.09 -3.01
N ALA A 145 8.05 -20.03 -2.09
CA ALA A 145 8.63 -21.38 -2.12
C ALA A 145 8.17 -22.17 -3.35
N VAL A 146 6.90 -22.05 -3.74
CA VAL A 146 6.34 -22.69 -4.94
C VAL A 146 7.06 -22.19 -6.21
N ALA A 147 7.19 -20.88 -6.37
CA ALA A 147 7.86 -20.29 -7.52
C ALA A 147 9.35 -20.66 -7.57
N LEU A 148 10.04 -20.61 -6.42
CA LEU A 148 11.44 -21.01 -6.32
C LEU A 148 11.64 -22.47 -6.66
N SER A 149 10.81 -23.37 -6.15
CA SER A 149 10.85 -24.79 -6.46
C SER A 149 10.62 -25.07 -7.94
N ALA A 150 9.67 -24.38 -8.57
CA ALA A 150 9.41 -24.50 -10.00
C ALA A 150 10.59 -24.07 -10.85
N LEU A 151 11.23 -22.95 -10.50
CA LEU A 151 12.45 -22.47 -11.19
C LEU A 151 13.61 -23.44 -11.06
N LEU A 152 13.84 -23.98 -9.86
CA LEU A 152 14.95 -24.90 -9.57
C LEU A 152 14.74 -26.31 -10.11
N SER A 153 13.49 -26.69 -10.42
CA SER A 153 13.14 -27.99 -10.98
C SER A 153 13.31 -28.06 -12.51
N ASP A 154 13.35 -26.92 -13.19
CA ASP A 154 13.61 -26.87 -14.65
C ASP A 154 15.11 -26.64 -14.88
N GLU A 155 15.81 -27.67 -15.41
CA GLU A 155 17.28 -27.62 -15.63
C GLU A 155 17.70 -26.47 -16.52
N ARG A 156 16.87 -26.03 -17.47
CA ARG A 156 17.18 -24.89 -18.37
C ARG A 156 17.10 -23.57 -17.64
N LEU A 157 16.12 -23.42 -16.75
CA LEU A 157 15.94 -22.22 -15.94
C LEU A 157 16.98 -22.13 -14.83
N LYS A 158 17.30 -23.25 -14.19
CA LYS A 158 18.29 -23.33 -13.12
C LYS A 158 19.67 -22.81 -13.52
N GLU A 159 20.10 -23.03 -14.77
CA GLU A 159 21.38 -22.56 -15.28
C GLU A 159 21.34 -21.12 -15.80
N SER A 160 20.16 -20.65 -16.26
CA SER A 160 20.00 -19.37 -16.93
C SER A 160 19.38 -18.27 -16.06
N VAL A 161 18.86 -18.62 -14.87
CA VAL A 161 18.16 -17.67 -13.99
C VAL A 161 18.76 -17.68 -12.59
N GLN A 162 19.07 -16.51 -12.06
CA GLN A 162 19.41 -16.30 -10.67
C GLN A 162 18.21 -15.74 -9.90
N PRO A 163 17.52 -16.53 -9.06
CA PRO A 163 16.37 -16.05 -8.31
C PRO A 163 16.80 -15.14 -7.16
N ILE A 164 16.07 -14.03 -6.99
CA ILE A 164 16.20 -13.10 -5.88
C ILE A 164 14.85 -13.04 -5.19
N CYS A 165 14.74 -13.58 -3.96
CA CYS A 165 13.48 -13.58 -3.22
C CYS A 165 13.34 -12.33 -2.34
N LEU A 166 12.28 -11.55 -2.58
CA LEU A 166 11.90 -10.42 -1.75
C LEU A 166 10.97 -10.90 -0.65
N LEU A 167 11.47 -10.98 0.58
CA LEU A 167 10.70 -11.42 1.74
C LEU A 167 10.23 -10.22 2.55
N GLY A 168 8.93 -10.13 2.80
CA GLY A 168 8.37 -9.09 3.65
C GLY A 168 8.68 -9.30 5.14
N PRO A 169 8.50 -8.26 5.99
CA PRO A 169 8.83 -8.31 7.41
C PRO A 169 7.98 -9.33 8.21
N HIS A 170 6.86 -9.75 7.67
CA HIS A 170 5.96 -10.73 8.28
C HIS A 170 6.03 -12.12 7.62
N PHE A 171 7.05 -12.34 6.80
CA PHE A 171 7.28 -13.64 6.19
C PHE A 171 7.55 -14.69 7.27
N LYS A 172 6.69 -15.67 7.36
CA LYS A 172 6.91 -16.81 8.25
C LYS A 172 7.72 -17.86 7.48
N GLN A 173 8.92 -18.17 7.95
CA GLN A 173 9.70 -19.27 7.39
C GLN A 173 8.87 -20.57 7.51
N CYS A 174 8.27 -20.99 6.41
CA CYS A 174 7.89 -22.38 6.27
C CYS A 174 9.16 -23.13 5.85
N ALA A 175 9.53 -24.16 6.58
CA ALA A 175 10.64 -25.03 6.20
C ALA A 175 10.43 -25.50 4.75
N ILE A 176 11.42 -25.27 3.91
CA ILE A 176 11.48 -25.79 2.54
C ILE A 176 11.91 -27.25 2.61
#